data_3668fabc948bad436fa8d4080e72235a
#
_entry.id   3668fabc948bad436fa8d4080e72235a
#
_cell.length_a   1.000
_cell.length_b   1.000
_cell.length_c   1.000
_cell.angle_alpha   90.00
_cell.angle_beta   90.00
_cell.angle_gamma   90.00
#
_symmetry.space_group_name_H-M   'P 1'
#
loop_
_entity.id
_entity.type
_entity.pdbx_description
1 polymer ?
#
loop_
_entity_poly.entity_id
_entity_poly.type
_entity_poly.pdbx_seq_one_letter_code
_entity_poly.pdbx_strand_id
1 'polypeptide(L)' 'MKALVKHSPREGIWMEDVAIPECGVNDVKIKITHTAICGTDMHIYKWDEWAQKNLNLPLTVGHEFC' A
#
# COMPACT_ATOMS: atom_id res chain seq x y z
N MET A 1 8.67 -10.74 0.81
CA MET A 1 9.28 -9.43 0.97
C MET A 1 8.54 -8.60 2.01
N LYS A 2 9.21 -7.66 2.62
CA LYS A 2 8.58 -6.75 3.58
C LYS A 2 7.78 -5.67 2.86
N ALA A 3 6.57 -5.39 3.36
CA ALA A 3 5.72 -4.33 2.84
C ALA A 3 4.89 -3.70 3.94
N LEU A 4 4.51 -2.44 3.74
CA LEU A 4 3.55 -1.76 4.61
C LEU A 4 2.15 -2.06 4.10
N VAL A 5 1.33 -2.67 4.94
CA VAL A 5 0.01 -3.17 4.55
C VAL A 5 -1.07 -2.62 5.49
N LYS A 6 -2.18 -2.19 4.89
CA LYS A 6 -3.42 -1.88 5.62
C LYS A 6 -4.31 -3.12 5.59
N HIS A 7 -4.31 -3.91 6.67
CA HIS A 7 -5.09 -5.15 6.72
C HIS A 7 -6.37 -5.05 7.54
N SER A 8 -6.55 -4.00 8.32
CA SER A 8 -7.70 -3.84 9.20
C SER A 8 -8.31 -2.44 9.08
N PRO A 9 -9.65 -2.31 9.21
CA PRO A 9 -10.35 -1.03 9.07
C PRO A 9 -10.25 -0.18 10.35
N ARG A 10 -9.03 0.13 10.77
CA ARG A 10 -8.74 0.95 11.95
C ARG A 10 -7.46 1.73 11.74
N GLU A 11 -7.19 2.69 12.61
CA GLU A 11 -5.97 3.50 12.53
C GLU A 11 -4.72 2.62 12.60
N GLY A 12 -3.79 2.89 11.71
CA GLY A 12 -2.51 2.20 11.64
C GLY A 12 -2.18 1.66 10.26
N ILE A 13 -0.92 1.33 10.06
CA ILE A 13 -0.38 0.64 8.90
C ILE A 13 0.69 -0.30 9.44
N TRP A 14 0.73 -1.55 8.96
CA TRP A 14 1.57 -2.59 9.57
C TRP A 14 2.60 -3.13 8.60
N MET A 15 3.80 -3.42 9.12
CA MET A 15 4.85 -4.10 8.35
C MET A 15 4.54 -5.60 8.31
N GLU A 16 4.43 -6.16 7.12
CA GLU A 16 4.12 -7.58 6.91
C GLU A 16 5.00 -8.18 5.83
N ASP A 17 5.12 -9.49 5.85
CA ASP A 17 5.72 -10.23 4.76
C ASP A 17 4.66 -10.56 3.72
N VAL A 18 4.92 -10.17 2.48
CA VAL A 18 4.01 -10.41 1.36
C VAL A 18 4.75 -11.13 0.24
N ALA A 19 4.01 -11.81 -0.63
CA ALA A 19 4.58 -12.46 -1.80
C ALA A 19 5.20 -11.41 -2.73
N ILE A 20 6.31 -11.77 -3.37
CA ILE A 20 6.89 -10.96 -4.44
C ILE A 20 5.95 -11.06 -5.65
N PRO A 21 5.47 -9.95 -6.21
CA PRO A 21 4.53 -10.00 -7.33
C PRO A 21 5.17 -10.59 -8.58
N GLU A 22 4.36 -11.29 -9.36
CA GLU A 22 4.78 -11.82 -10.65
C GLU A 22 4.43 -10.84 -11.76
N CYS A 23 5.27 -10.79 -12.80
CA CYS A 23 5.06 -9.92 -13.95
C CYS A 23 4.12 -10.59 -14.96
N GLY A 24 3.00 -9.97 -15.26
CA GLY A 24 2.06 -10.43 -16.28
C GLY A 24 2.50 -10.02 -17.69
N VAL A 25 1.69 -10.38 -18.70
CA VAL A 25 2.04 -10.19 -20.11
C VAL A 25 2.24 -8.72 -20.47
N ASN A 26 1.42 -7.83 -19.94
CA ASN A 26 1.49 -6.39 -20.22
C ASN A 26 1.99 -5.58 -19.02
N ASP A 27 2.63 -6.23 -18.07
CA ASP A 27 3.12 -5.61 -16.86
C ASP A 27 4.61 -5.34 -16.91
N VAL A 28 5.04 -4.39 -16.10
CA VAL A 28 6.47 -4.12 -15.86
C VAL A 28 6.76 -4.34 -14.38
N LYS A 29 7.76 -5.16 -14.09
CA LYS A 29 8.20 -5.39 -12.71
C LYS A 29 9.39 -4.50 -12.42
N ILE A 30 9.28 -3.68 -11.37
CA ILE A 30 10.33 -2.77 -10.96
C ILE A 30 10.82 -3.09 -9.55
N LYS A 31 12.11 -2.87 -9.32
CA LYS A 31 12.70 -2.95 -7.98
C LYS A 31 12.77 -1.55 -7.42
N ILE A 32 11.94 -1.27 -6.42
CA ILE A 32 11.88 0.05 -5.80
C ILE A 32 13.09 0.24 -4.88
N THR A 33 13.76 1.39 -5.02
CA THR A 33 14.90 1.76 -4.18
C THR A 33 14.55 2.83 -3.15
N HIS A 34 13.57 3.68 -3.47
CA HIS A 34 13.13 4.78 -2.63
C HIS A 34 11.62 4.93 -2.68
N THR A 35 11.03 5.31 -1.57
CA THR A 35 9.60 5.61 -1.49
C THR A 35 9.37 6.81 -0.57
N ALA A 36 8.25 7.48 -0.77
CA ALA A 36 7.87 8.63 0.05
C ALA A 36 6.42 8.50 0.49
N ILE A 37 6.04 9.29 1.48
CA ILE A 37 4.68 9.35 2.01
C ILE A 37 3.94 10.51 1.35
N CYS A 38 2.73 10.28 0.89
CA CYS A 38 1.85 11.32 0.35
C CYS A 38 0.60 11.50 1.21
N GLY A 39 -0.22 12.51 0.86
CA GLY A 39 -1.48 12.79 1.59
C GLY A 39 -2.45 11.61 1.61
N THR A 40 -2.50 10.83 0.54
CA THR A 40 -3.35 9.63 0.48
C THR A 40 -2.96 8.61 1.54
N ASP A 41 -1.67 8.47 1.84
CA ASP A 41 -1.20 7.56 2.87
C ASP A 41 -1.71 7.95 4.25
N MET A 42 -1.87 9.25 4.51
CA MET A 42 -2.46 9.74 5.76
C MET A 42 -3.93 9.36 5.89
N HIS A 43 -4.70 9.43 4.80
CA HIS A 43 -6.09 8.98 4.78
C HIS A 43 -6.18 7.47 5.05
N ILE A 44 -5.28 6.69 4.48
CA ILE A 44 -5.22 5.24 4.69
C ILE A 44 -4.86 4.93 6.14
N TYR A 45 -3.86 5.61 6.68
CA TYR A 45 -3.45 5.42 8.08
C TYR A 45 -4.61 5.65 9.04
N LYS A 46 -5.29 6.79 8.90
CA LYS A 46 -6.42 7.16 9.75
C LYS A 46 -7.67 6.34 9.47
N TRP A 47 -7.76 5.76 8.28
CA TRP A 47 -8.93 5.06 7.79
C TRP A 47 -10.19 5.94 7.88
N ASP A 48 -10.07 7.14 7.32
CA ASP A 48 -11.15 8.13 7.32
C ASP A 48 -12.29 7.74 6.36
N GLU A 49 -13.30 8.62 6.29
CA GLU A 49 -14.49 8.36 5.47
C GLU A 49 -14.16 8.18 3.99
N TRP A 50 -13.20 8.95 3.47
CA TRP A 50 -12.77 8.83 2.08
C TRP A 50 -12.16 7.44 1.81
N ALA A 51 -11.27 6.99 2.69
CA ALA A 51 -10.62 5.68 2.54
C ALA A 51 -11.63 4.54 2.63
N GLN A 52 -12.58 4.63 3.56
CA GLN A 52 -13.64 3.62 3.72
C GLN A 52 -14.48 3.46 2.46
N LYS A 53 -14.74 4.56 1.74
CA LYS A 53 -15.57 4.56 0.54
C LYS A 53 -14.82 4.14 -0.72
N ASN A 54 -13.51 4.37 -0.79
CA ASN A 54 -12.75 4.24 -2.02
C ASN A 54 -11.76 3.08 -2.06
N LEU A 55 -11.45 2.47 -0.93
CA LEU A 55 -10.41 1.45 -0.84
C LEU A 55 -10.92 0.15 -0.26
N ASN A 56 -10.37 -0.95 -0.76
CA ASN A 56 -10.67 -2.30 -0.28
C ASN A 56 -9.45 -2.87 0.47
N LEU A 57 -9.70 -3.62 1.52
CA LEU A 57 -8.66 -4.26 2.32
C LEU A 57 -8.54 -5.74 1.98
N PRO A 58 -7.37 -6.36 2.10
CA PRO A 58 -6.09 -5.75 2.47
C PRO A 58 -5.48 -4.93 1.33
N LEU A 59 -4.69 -3.92 1.67
CA LEU A 59 -4.09 -3.02 0.70
C LEU A 59 -2.61 -2.81 1.02
N THR A 60 -1.73 -3.04 0.05
CA THR A 60 -0.33 -2.65 0.14
C THR A 60 -0.23 -1.16 -0.11
N VAL A 61 0.36 -0.43 0.84
CA VAL A 61 0.37 1.02 0.86
C VAL A 61 1.60 1.57 0.14
N GLY A 62 1.45 2.78 -0.42
CA GLY A 62 2.53 3.52 -1.05
C GLY A 62 2.41 3.56 -2.57
N HIS A 63 2.47 4.76 -3.13
CA HIS A 63 2.45 4.95 -4.58
C HIS A 63 3.39 6.07 -5.04
N GLU A 64 4.20 6.63 -4.13
CA GLU A 64 5.29 7.54 -4.47
C GLU A 64 6.61 6.80 -4.34
N PHE A 65 7.11 6.31 -5.44
CA PHE A 65 8.31 5.47 -5.45
C PHE A 65 9.21 5.76 -6.65
N CYS A 66 10.41 5.29 -6.50
CA CYS A 66 11.45 5.47 -7.52
C CYS A 66 12.31 4.20 -7.61
#